data_941308d3daaaa903111d9261c0828ab3
#
_entry.id   941308d3daaaa903111d9261c0828ab3
#
_cell.length_a   1.000
_cell.length_b   1.000
_cell.length_c   1.000
_cell.angle_alpha   90.00
_cell.angle_beta   90.00
_cell.angle_gamma   90.00
#
_symmetry.space_group_name_H-M   'P 1'
#
loop_
_entity.id
_entity.type
_entity.pdbx_description
1 polymer ?
#
loop_
_entity_poly.entity_id
_entity_poly.type
_entity_poly.pdbx_seq_one_letter_code
_entity_poly.pdbx_strand_id
1 'polypeptide(L)'
;LFRSRFNVIAMSGKAVEACGDVDTMILDKTGTITYGNRLAAEFYPVKGVAKEDLTDYCVMCSLMDATPEGKSTVELGRNFGCAIDDGAADQMEFVEFTAQSKMSGVNLKDGTRVRKGASEAIKTFVKEAGGIIPSDLEGIVTEVSNLGGTPLVVCVNNKILGVIYLKDTVKPGMVERFERL
;
A
#
# COMPACT_ATOMS: atom_id res chain seq x y z
N LEU A 1 9.92 29.83 -21.25
CA LEU A 1 9.06 28.70 -20.83
C LEU A 1 7.71 28.82 -21.56
N PHE A 2 7.49 28.02 -22.60
CA PHE A 2 6.22 27.99 -23.32
C PHE A 2 5.27 27.03 -22.60
N ARG A 3 4.18 27.55 -22.04
CA ARG A 3 3.09 26.74 -21.49
C ARG A 3 2.23 26.25 -22.67
N SER A 4 2.25 24.97 -22.96
CA SER A 4 1.43 24.39 -24.02
C SER A 4 -0.01 24.16 -23.57
N ARG A 5 -0.94 24.03 -24.53
CA ARG A 5 -2.35 23.63 -24.31
C ARG A 5 -2.45 22.22 -23.67
N PHE A 6 -1.35 21.48 -23.60
CA PHE A 6 -1.27 20.09 -23.13
C PHE A 6 -0.64 19.96 -21.76
N ASN A 7 -0.49 21.04 -20.97
CA ASN A 7 0.19 21.06 -19.67
C ASN A 7 1.65 20.58 -19.72
N VAL A 8 2.30 20.71 -20.87
CA VAL A 8 3.72 20.41 -21.07
C VAL A 8 4.53 21.68 -20.97
N ILE A 9 5.62 21.65 -20.21
CA ILE A 9 6.60 22.75 -20.13
C ILE A 9 7.80 22.35 -20.98
N ALA A 10 7.97 23.01 -22.14
CA ALA A 10 9.14 22.80 -22.97
C ALA A 10 10.29 23.70 -22.49
N MET A 11 11.46 23.11 -22.26
CA MET A 11 12.68 23.81 -21.85
C MET A 11 13.33 24.57 -23.02
N SER A 12 13.19 24.03 -24.24
CA SER A 12 13.69 24.65 -25.48
C SER A 12 12.94 24.12 -26.70
N GLY A 13 12.98 24.83 -27.83
CA GLY A 13 12.45 24.35 -29.08
C GLY A 13 13.17 23.06 -29.57
N LYS A 14 14.47 22.98 -29.36
CA LYS A 14 15.27 21.78 -29.67
C LYS A 14 14.80 20.54 -28.91
N ALA A 15 14.39 20.69 -27.65
CA ALA A 15 13.87 19.58 -26.86
C ALA A 15 12.53 19.06 -27.42
N VAL A 16 11.68 19.95 -27.93
CA VAL A 16 10.41 19.56 -28.59
C VAL A 16 10.66 18.82 -29.90
N GLU A 17 11.59 19.31 -30.71
CA GLU A 17 12.00 18.67 -31.96
C GLU A 17 12.58 17.28 -31.72
N ALA A 18 13.51 17.15 -30.73
CA ALA A 18 14.09 15.87 -30.37
C ALA A 18 13.07 14.82 -29.87
N CYS A 19 11.96 15.25 -29.26
CA CYS A 19 10.90 14.33 -28.85
C CYS A 19 10.18 13.65 -30.03
N GLY A 20 10.25 14.22 -31.24
CA GLY A 20 9.69 13.61 -32.44
C GLY A 20 10.58 12.55 -33.09
N ASP A 21 11.88 12.50 -32.69
CA ASP A 21 12.90 11.66 -33.31
C ASP A 21 13.34 10.50 -32.38
N VAL A 22 12.57 10.20 -31.30
CA VAL A 22 12.93 9.14 -30.37
C VAL A 22 12.41 7.78 -30.85
N ASP A 23 13.29 6.79 -30.86
CA ASP A 23 12.98 5.39 -31.20
C ASP A 23 12.65 4.56 -29.95
N THR A 24 12.99 5.05 -28.77
CA THR A 24 12.79 4.33 -27.51
C THR A 24 12.32 5.28 -26.43
N MET A 25 11.21 4.93 -25.76
CA MET A 25 10.66 5.69 -24.64
C MET A 25 10.70 4.86 -23.36
N ILE A 26 11.22 5.44 -22.29
CA ILE A 26 11.19 4.85 -20.96
C ILE A 26 10.10 5.58 -20.18
N LEU A 27 9.09 4.83 -19.72
CA LEU A 27 7.95 5.36 -18.97
C LEU A 27 8.01 4.91 -17.51
N ASP A 28 7.88 5.87 -16.60
CA ASP A 28 7.65 5.55 -15.19
C ASP A 28 6.23 4.98 -15.02
N LYS A 29 6.10 3.95 -14.16
CA LYS A 29 4.80 3.34 -13.88
C LYS A 29 3.96 4.24 -12.95
N THR A 30 4.53 4.58 -11.80
CA THR A 30 3.80 5.22 -10.69
C THR A 30 3.55 6.71 -10.96
N GLY A 31 2.28 7.10 -11.03
CA GLY A 31 1.88 8.48 -11.32
C GLY A 31 1.87 8.83 -12.81
N THR A 32 2.55 8.07 -13.67
CA THR A 32 2.57 8.25 -15.14
C THR A 32 1.57 7.32 -15.82
N ILE A 33 1.78 6.02 -15.77
CA ILE A 33 0.86 5.00 -16.29
C ILE A 33 -0.31 4.80 -15.34
N THR A 34 -0.04 4.84 -14.05
CA THR A 34 -1.02 4.71 -12.97
C THR A 34 -1.33 6.06 -12.34
N TYR A 35 -2.34 6.10 -11.46
CA TYR A 35 -2.65 7.29 -10.67
C TYR A 35 -1.62 7.58 -9.58
N GLY A 36 -0.78 6.60 -9.21
CA GLY A 36 0.16 6.70 -8.10
C GLY A 36 -0.49 6.52 -6.74
N ASN A 37 -1.79 6.26 -6.69
CA ASN A 37 -2.55 5.96 -5.48
C ASN A 37 -2.67 4.45 -5.35
N ARG A 38 -1.99 3.88 -4.36
CA ARG A 38 -2.11 2.46 -4.04
C ARG A 38 -3.33 2.27 -3.16
N LEU A 39 -4.33 1.54 -3.64
CA LEU A 39 -5.56 1.28 -2.91
C LEU A 39 -5.62 -0.18 -2.47
N ALA A 40 -6.17 -0.41 -1.29
CA ALA A 40 -6.38 -1.76 -0.77
C ALA A 40 -7.38 -2.51 -1.66
N ALA A 41 -6.98 -3.69 -2.15
CA ALA A 41 -7.75 -4.52 -3.05
C ALA A 41 -8.16 -5.85 -2.42
N GLU A 42 -7.33 -6.41 -1.52
CA GLU A 42 -7.62 -7.70 -0.87
C GLU A 42 -6.81 -7.86 0.42
N PHE A 43 -7.28 -8.72 1.32
CA PHE A 43 -6.59 -9.16 2.53
C PHE A 43 -6.29 -10.65 2.46
N TYR A 44 -5.01 -11.00 2.61
CA TYR A 44 -4.52 -12.39 2.57
C TYR A 44 -4.05 -12.82 3.97
N PRO A 45 -4.85 -13.60 4.72
CA PRO A 45 -4.41 -14.11 6.01
C PRO A 45 -3.31 -15.17 5.85
N VAL A 46 -2.39 -15.24 6.80
CA VAL A 46 -1.47 -16.37 6.92
C VAL A 46 -2.19 -17.59 7.48
N LYS A 47 -1.62 -18.77 7.28
CA LYS A 47 -2.23 -20.02 7.74
C LYS A 47 -2.58 -19.99 9.23
N GLY A 48 -3.82 -20.34 9.53
CA GLY A 48 -4.32 -20.39 10.91
C GLY A 48 -4.81 -19.05 11.48
N VAL A 49 -4.91 -18.01 10.65
CA VAL A 49 -5.56 -16.73 10.98
C VAL A 49 -6.88 -16.63 10.21
N ALA A 50 -7.95 -16.28 10.89
CA ALA A 50 -9.23 -16.02 10.24
C ALA A 50 -9.16 -14.71 9.44
N LYS A 51 -9.87 -14.65 8.30
CA LYS A 51 -9.89 -13.44 7.47
C LYS A 51 -10.54 -12.27 8.20
N GLU A 52 -11.52 -12.55 9.02
CA GLU A 52 -12.23 -11.58 9.86
C GLU A 52 -11.26 -10.93 10.85
N ASP A 53 -10.45 -11.72 11.56
CA ASP A 53 -9.46 -11.23 12.50
C ASP A 53 -8.44 -10.30 11.80
N LEU A 54 -7.91 -10.74 10.65
CA LEU A 54 -6.99 -9.92 9.85
C LEU A 54 -7.66 -8.61 9.43
N THR A 55 -8.92 -8.67 8.96
CA THR A 55 -9.69 -7.50 8.50
C THR A 55 -9.83 -6.47 9.61
N ASP A 56 -10.20 -6.90 10.81
CA ASP A 56 -10.38 -6.02 11.97
C ASP A 56 -9.07 -5.30 12.32
N TYR A 57 -7.95 -6.01 12.36
CA TYR A 57 -6.66 -5.39 12.64
C TYR A 57 -6.14 -4.51 11.49
N CYS A 58 -6.48 -4.82 10.23
CA CYS A 58 -6.20 -3.95 9.08
C CYS A 58 -6.94 -2.61 9.18
N VAL A 59 -8.22 -2.66 9.56
CA VAL A 59 -9.02 -1.45 9.81
C VAL A 59 -8.46 -0.68 10.99
N MET A 60 -8.25 -1.35 12.12
CA MET A 60 -7.75 -0.75 13.35
C MET A 60 -6.45 0.04 13.14
N CYS A 61 -5.46 -0.55 12.47
CA CYS A 61 -4.18 0.12 12.21
C CYS A 61 -4.25 1.20 11.12
N SER A 62 -5.40 1.38 10.48
CA SER A 62 -5.59 2.32 9.37
C SER A 62 -6.60 3.43 9.66
N LEU A 63 -7.38 3.36 10.76
CA LEU A 63 -8.40 4.37 11.10
C LEU A 63 -7.86 5.81 11.15
N MET A 64 -6.66 6.00 11.68
CA MET A 64 -6.03 7.30 11.83
C MET A 64 -5.06 7.64 10.69
N ASP A 65 -4.92 6.75 9.71
CA ASP A 65 -4.05 6.92 8.56
C ASP A 65 -4.78 7.70 7.45
N ALA A 66 -4.47 9.00 7.33
CA ALA A 66 -5.11 9.89 6.36
C ALA A 66 -4.67 9.66 4.90
N THR A 67 -3.72 8.75 4.64
CA THR A 67 -3.25 8.43 3.29
C THR A 67 -4.33 7.73 2.45
N PRO A 68 -4.24 7.75 1.11
CA PRO A 68 -5.13 6.96 0.25
C PRO A 68 -5.09 5.46 0.58
N GLU A 69 -3.93 4.92 0.93
CA GLU A 69 -3.72 3.55 1.36
C GLU A 69 -4.50 3.24 2.65
N GLY A 70 -4.41 4.12 3.66
CA GLY A 70 -5.12 3.97 4.91
C GLY A 70 -6.63 4.00 4.73
N LYS A 71 -7.13 5.03 4.05
CA LYS A 71 -8.57 5.22 3.78
C LYS A 71 -9.18 4.05 3.00
N SER A 72 -8.50 3.58 1.96
CA SER A 72 -8.98 2.43 1.18
C SER A 72 -8.94 1.13 1.96
N THR A 73 -8.00 0.96 2.90
CA THR A 73 -7.95 -0.19 3.79
C THR A 73 -9.17 -0.24 4.72
N VAL A 74 -9.54 0.92 5.29
CA VAL A 74 -10.75 1.03 6.13
C VAL A 74 -12.00 0.75 5.32
N GLU A 75 -12.13 1.33 4.12
CA GLU A 75 -13.27 1.11 3.22
C GLU A 75 -13.40 -0.38 2.83
N LEU A 76 -12.30 -1.01 2.45
CA LEU A 76 -12.28 -2.43 2.12
C LEU A 76 -12.69 -3.31 3.31
N GLY A 77 -12.18 -3.01 4.50
CA GLY A 77 -12.55 -3.75 5.71
C GLY A 77 -14.03 -3.62 6.05
N ARG A 78 -14.62 -2.44 5.88
CA ARG A 78 -16.07 -2.23 6.04
C ARG A 78 -16.88 -3.02 5.03
N ASN A 79 -16.42 -3.12 3.79
CA ASN A 79 -17.05 -3.94 2.76
C ASN A 79 -17.01 -5.44 3.10
N PHE A 80 -16.00 -5.89 3.87
CA PHE A 80 -15.92 -7.25 4.42
C PHE A 80 -16.67 -7.44 5.74
N GLY A 81 -17.38 -6.42 6.21
CA GLY A 81 -18.24 -6.52 7.40
C GLY A 81 -17.57 -6.16 8.72
N CYS A 82 -16.38 -5.53 8.70
CA CYS A 82 -15.74 -5.03 9.92
C CYS A 82 -16.64 -3.99 10.60
N ALA A 83 -16.91 -4.21 11.88
CA ALA A 83 -17.81 -3.36 12.69
C ALA A 83 -17.06 -2.29 13.51
N ILE A 84 -15.75 -2.19 13.38
CA ILE A 84 -14.95 -1.18 14.09
C ILE A 84 -15.33 0.21 13.58
N ASP A 85 -15.87 1.04 14.45
CA ASP A 85 -16.26 2.40 14.12
C ASP A 85 -15.12 3.42 14.33
N ASP A 86 -15.32 4.65 13.85
CA ASP A 86 -14.32 5.70 13.95
C ASP A 86 -14.05 6.15 15.40
N GLY A 87 -14.99 5.93 16.33
CA GLY A 87 -14.84 6.23 17.76
C GLY A 87 -13.79 5.34 18.43
N ALA A 88 -13.46 4.18 17.86
CA ALA A 88 -12.38 3.34 18.35
C ALA A 88 -11.02 4.06 18.31
N ALA A 89 -10.83 5.04 17.44
CA ALA A 89 -9.60 5.84 17.35
C ALA A 89 -9.26 6.58 18.66
N ASP A 90 -10.26 7.00 19.44
CA ASP A 90 -10.07 7.69 20.72
C ASP A 90 -9.38 6.82 21.79
N GLN A 91 -9.35 5.51 21.58
CA GLN A 91 -8.72 4.53 22.46
C GLN A 91 -7.33 4.10 22.03
N MET A 92 -6.80 4.70 20.94
CA MET A 92 -5.57 4.30 20.27
C MET A 92 -4.61 5.47 20.16
N GLU A 93 -3.32 5.18 20.21
CA GLU A 93 -2.25 6.10 19.88
C GLU A 93 -1.71 5.76 18.47
N PHE A 94 -1.78 6.71 17.54
CA PHE A 94 -1.29 6.50 16.18
C PHE A 94 0.23 6.54 16.12
N VAL A 95 0.80 5.59 15.41
CA VAL A 95 2.23 5.52 15.08
C VAL A 95 2.38 5.81 13.59
N GLU A 96 2.88 7.01 13.28
CA GLU A 96 3.06 7.45 11.90
C GLU A 96 4.14 6.65 11.16
N PHE A 97 3.96 6.52 9.86
CA PHE A 97 4.97 5.94 8.98
C PHE A 97 6.21 6.84 8.91
N THR A 98 7.38 6.23 9.05
CA THR A 98 8.66 6.89 8.78
C THR A 98 9.49 6.10 7.77
N ALA A 99 10.33 6.78 7.00
CA ALA A 99 11.25 6.13 6.05
C ALA A 99 12.24 5.18 6.76
N GLN A 100 12.51 5.43 8.03
CA GLN A 100 13.40 4.62 8.86
C GLN A 100 12.69 3.35 9.36
N SER A 101 11.51 3.47 9.96
CA SER A 101 10.75 2.33 10.49
C SER A 101 10.10 1.51 9.38
N LYS A 102 9.71 2.15 8.27
CA LYS A 102 8.95 1.57 7.15
C LYS A 102 7.67 0.84 7.60
N MET A 103 7.08 1.30 8.71
CA MET A 103 5.84 0.79 9.27
C MET A 103 5.03 1.92 9.92
N SER A 104 3.73 1.71 10.00
CA SER A 104 2.77 2.54 10.74
C SER A 104 1.81 1.66 11.52
N GLY A 105 0.95 2.23 12.34
CA GLY A 105 -0.05 1.47 13.06
C GLY A 105 -0.55 2.17 14.30
N VAL A 106 -0.98 1.41 15.31
CA VAL A 106 -1.54 1.94 16.55
C VAL A 106 -1.00 1.20 17.77
N ASN A 107 -0.98 1.90 18.90
CA ASN A 107 -0.81 1.34 20.24
C ASN A 107 -2.15 1.43 20.96
N LEU A 108 -2.63 0.32 21.52
CA LEU A 108 -3.83 0.29 22.32
C LEU A 108 -3.48 0.55 23.80
N LYS A 109 -4.45 0.99 24.60
CA LYS A 109 -4.27 1.28 26.04
C LYS A 109 -3.88 0.06 26.88
N ASP A 110 -4.19 -1.14 26.41
CA ASP A 110 -3.82 -2.40 27.05
C ASP A 110 -2.38 -2.86 26.75
N GLY A 111 -1.64 -2.06 25.96
CA GLY A 111 -0.28 -2.36 25.55
C GLY A 111 -0.19 -3.16 24.23
N THR A 112 -1.30 -3.51 23.61
CA THR A 112 -1.31 -4.17 22.29
C THR A 112 -0.78 -3.22 21.22
N ARG A 113 0.14 -3.71 20.39
CA ARG A 113 0.75 -2.97 19.28
C ARG A 113 0.33 -3.58 17.95
N VAL A 114 -0.38 -2.85 17.14
CA VAL A 114 -0.74 -3.26 15.78
C VAL A 114 0.13 -2.50 14.78
N ARG A 115 0.76 -3.21 13.86
CA ARG A 115 1.64 -2.59 12.84
C ARG A 115 1.33 -3.13 11.46
N LYS A 116 1.42 -2.23 10.47
CA LYS A 116 1.42 -2.55 9.04
C LYS A 116 2.64 -1.91 8.38
N GLY A 117 3.25 -2.57 7.43
CA GLY A 117 4.43 -2.02 6.76
C GLY A 117 5.12 -2.97 5.80
N ALA A 118 6.33 -2.56 5.38
CA ALA A 118 7.17 -3.37 4.51
C ALA A 118 7.50 -4.72 5.14
N SER A 119 7.51 -5.79 4.34
CA SER A 119 7.70 -7.16 4.82
C SER A 119 8.92 -7.31 5.73
N GLU A 120 10.09 -6.82 5.33
CA GLU A 120 11.32 -6.94 6.12
C GLU A 120 11.24 -6.16 7.45
N ALA A 121 10.62 -4.98 7.45
CA ALA A 121 10.48 -4.18 8.66
C ALA A 121 9.58 -4.89 9.69
N ILE A 122 8.44 -5.43 9.25
CA ILE A 122 7.52 -6.18 10.13
C ILE A 122 8.15 -7.50 10.61
N LYS A 123 8.88 -8.22 9.76
CA LYS A 123 9.61 -9.43 10.17
C LYS A 123 10.64 -9.14 11.27
N THR A 124 11.39 -8.06 11.12
CA THR A 124 12.36 -7.62 12.14
C THR A 124 11.65 -7.28 13.43
N PHE A 125 10.59 -6.45 13.37
CA PHE A 125 9.79 -6.07 14.53
C PHE A 125 9.22 -7.29 15.29
N VAL A 126 8.68 -8.27 14.56
CA VAL A 126 8.13 -9.50 15.15
C VAL A 126 9.21 -10.37 15.77
N LYS A 127 10.37 -10.54 15.11
CA LYS A 127 11.51 -11.30 15.67
C LYS A 127 12.07 -10.67 16.93
N GLU A 128 12.23 -9.35 16.98
CA GLU A 128 12.69 -8.62 18.15
C GLU A 128 11.72 -8.76 19.32
N ALA A 129 10.42 -8.90 19.03
CA ALA A 129 9.39 -9.20 20.03
C ALA A 129 9.29 -10.71 20.40
N GLY A 130 10.22 -11.54 19.93
CA GLY A 130 10.24 -12.98 20.22
C GLY A 130 9.24 -13.83 19.43
N GLY A 131 8.69 -13.27 18.34
CA GLY A 131 7.73 -13.97 17.48
C GLY A 131 8.37 -14.83 16.40
N ILE A 132 7.54 -15.66 15.78
CA ILE A 132 7.94 -16.58 14.69
C ILE A 132 7.30 -16.09 13.39
N ILE A 133 8.08 -16.14 12.31
CA ILE A 133 7.59 -15.78 10.97
C ILE A 133 6.84 -16.99 10.38
N PRO A 134 5.57 -16.82 9.97
CA PRO A 134 4.82 -17.88 9.31
C PRO A 134 5.50 -18.33 8.01
N SER A 135 5.53 -19.64 7.77
CA SER A 135 6.22 -20.23 6.62
C SER A 135 5.59 -19.90 5.27
N ASP A 136 4.31 -19.54 5.25
CA ASP A 136 3.55 -19.17 4.06
C ASP A 136 3.60 -17.67 3.72
N LEU A 137 4.13 -16.84 4.63
CA LEU A 137 4.19 -15.39 4.43
C LEU A 137 4.92 -14.99 3.14
N GLU A 138 6.08 -15.61 2.86
CA GLU A 138 6.87 -15.28 1.66
C GLU A 138 6.13 -15.62 0.37
N GLY A 139 5.37 -16.72 0.37
CA GLY A 139 4.51 -17.10 -0.75
C GLY A 139 3.47 -16.03 -1.04
N ILE A 140 2.78 -15.53 -0.01
CA ILE A 140 1.76 -14.48 -0.13
C ILE A 140 2.38 -13.17 -0.61
N VAL A 141 3.50 -12.75 -0.02
CA VAL A 141 4.21 -11.52 -0.41
C VAL A 141 4.65 -11.57 -1.88
N THR A 142 5.17 -12.74 -2.32
CA THR A 142 5.60 -12.95 -3.70
C THR A 142 4.42 -12.93 -4.66
N GLU A 143 3.30 -13.58 -4.30
CA GLU A 143 2.07 -13.58 -5.09
C GLU A 143 1.55 -12.16 -5.33
N VAL A 144 1.41 -11.36 -4.26
CA VAL A 144 0.98 -9.96 -4.35
C VAL A 144 1.92 -9.14 -5.23
N SER A 145 3.23 -9.35 -5.10
CA SER A 145 4.24 -8.65 -5.92
C SER A 145 4.14 -9.04 -7.39
N ASN A 146 3.92 -10.32 -7.69
CA ASN A 146 3.75 -10.83 -9.06
C ASN A 146 2.48 -10.31 -9.73
N LEU A 147 1.43 -10.01 -8.94
CA LEU A 147 0.22 -9.33 -9.40
C LEU A 147 0.45 -7.83 -9.67
N GLY A 148 1.68 -7.34 -9.52
CA GLY A 148 2.05 -5.93 -9.72
C GLY A 148 1.61 -5.02 -8.55
N GLY A 149 1.22 -5.59 -7.43
CA GLY A 149 0.81 -4.87 -6.23
C GLY A 149 1.95 -4.58 -5.25
N THR A 150 1.61 -3.89 -4.18
CA THR A 150 2.51 -3.65 -3.05
C THR A 150 1.97 -4.42 -1.84
N PRO A 151 2.71 -5.40 -1.31
CA PRO A 151 2.32 -6.10 -0.10
C PRO A 151 2.65 -5.26 1.14
N LEU A 152 1.67 -5.03 2.01
CA LEU A 152 1.89 -4.54 3.38
C LEU A 152 1.59 -5.66 4.36
N VAL A 153 2.60 -6.07 5.12
CA VAL A 153 2.44 -7.10 6.15
C VAL A 153 1.82 -6.47 7.40
N VAL A 154 0.88 -7.19 8.02
CA VAL A 154 0.19 -6.78 9.25
C VAL A 154 0.55 -7.72 10.38
N CYS A 155 0.88 -7.16 11.54
CA CYS A 155 1.14 -7.92 12.76
C CYS A 155 0.48 -7.29 13.99
N VAL A 156 0.25 -8.13 15.00
CA VAL A 156 -0.15 -7.74 16.36
C VAL A 156 0.89 -8.27 17.32
N ASN A 157 1.51 -7.37 18.07
CA ASN A 157 2.63 -7.69 18.97
C ASN A 157 3.73 -8.48 18.26
N ASN A 158 3.86 -9.76 18.58
CA ASN A 158 4.85 -10.68 18.02
C ASN A 158 4.27 -11.69 17.01
N LYS A 159 3.04 -11.49 16.54
CA LYS A 159 2.35 -12.41 15.63
C LYS A 159 2.00 -11.72 14.31
N ILE A 160 2.47 -12.26 13.18
CA ILE A 160 2.03 -11.84 11.85
C ILE A 160 0.64 -12.43 11.59
N LEU A 161 -0.26 -11.60 11.09
CA LEU A 161 -1.64 -11.98 10.77
C LEU A 161 -1.86 -12.20 9.27
N GLY A 162 -1.19 -11.43 8.42
CA GLY A 162 -1.37 -11.53 6.98
C GLY A 162 -0.83 -10.33 6.22
N VAL A 163 -1.34 -10.14 5.01
CA VAL A 163 -0.88 -9.14 4.05
C VAL A 163 -2.05 -8.37 3.49
N ILE A 164 -1.93 -7.04 3.44
CA ILE A 164 -2.80 -6.16 2.66
C ILE A 164 -2.21 -6.08 1.25
N TYR A 165 -3.00 -6.42 0.25
CA TYR A 165 -2.67 -6.20 -1.16
C TYR A 165 -3.07 -4.78 -1.57
N LEU A 166 -2.10 -3.91 -1.80
CA LEU A 166 -2.32 -2.59 -2.38
C LEU A 166 -2.10 -2.64 -3.88
N LYS A 167 -3.10 -2.20 -4.63
CA LYS A 167 -3.08 -2.15 -6.10
C LYS A 167 -3.02 -0.71 -6.58
N ASP A 168 -2.09 -0.43 -7.49
CA ASP A 168 -2.03 0.85 -8.18
C ASP A 168 -2.88 0.79 -9.45
N THR A 169 -3.82 1.73 -9.59
CA THR A 169 -4.78 1.71 -10.69
C THR A 169 -4.19 2.37 -11.93
N VAL A 170 -4.20 1.64 -13.04
CA VAL A 170 -3.82 2.16 -14.37
C VAL A 170 -4.83 3.22 -14.81
N LYS A 171 -4.34 4.34 -15.35
CA LYS A 171 -5.20 5.39 -15.89
C LYS A 171 -5.99 4.88 -17.09
N PRO A 172 -7.28 5.25 -17.24
CA PRO A 172 -8.07 4.83 -18.37
C PRO A 172 -7.49 5.36 -19.70
N GLY A 173 -7.67 4.61 -20.77
CA GLY A 173 -7.20 4.98 -22.12
C GLY A 173 -5.69 4.82 -22.32
N MET A 174 -4.98 4.10 -21.42
CA MET A 174 -3.54 3.88 -21.58
C MET A 174 -3.23 2.89 -22.70
N VAL A 175 -4.07 1.88 -22.92
CA VAL A 175 -3.88 0.90 -24.01
C VAL A 175 -3.90 1.63 -25.36
N GLU A 176 -4.94 2.42 -25.61
CA GLU A 176 -5.10 3.18 -26.84
C GLU A 176 -3.99 4.24 -27.04
N ARG A 177 -3.41 4.74 -25.94
CA ARG A 177 -2.26 5.64 -26.02
C ARG A 177 -0.99 4.92 -26.43
N PHE A 178 -0.76 3.72 -25.90
CA PHE A 178 0.40 2.91 -26.29
C PHE A 178 0.32 2.40 -27.73
N GLU A 179 -0.88 2.14 -28.26
CA GLU A 179 -1.08 1.76 -29.65
C GLU A 179 -0.78 2.90 -30.65
N ARG A 180 -0.68 4.14 -30.17
CA ARG A 180 -0.40 5.34 -30.98
C ARG A 180 1.05 5.83 -30.89
N LEU A 181 1.86 5.24 -30.03
CA LEU A 181 3.28 5.53 -29.87
C LEU A 181 4.11 4.68 -30.80
#